data_c54d212c4562bf1fdbac30e5319ea62e
#
_entry.id   c54d212c4562bf1fdbac30e5319ea62e
#
_cell.length_a   1.000
_cell.length_b   1.000
_cell.length_c   1.000
_cell.angle_alpha   90.00
_cell.angle_beta   90.00
_cell.angle_gamma   90.00
#
_symmetry.space_group_name_H-M   'P 1'
#
loop_
_entity.id
_entity.type
_entity.pdbx_description
1 polymer ?
#
loop_
_entity_poly.entity_id
_entity_poly.type
_entity_poly.pdbx_seq_one_letter_code
_entity_poly.pdbx_strand_id
1 'polypeptide(L)'
;MKKLKKCFTLILASIMLMAMSTTAYARWDYLVLISGTIDIDSWNNAHIEVVCGADGGDVDKLTATCELQQLDGSWKTIKTWTESNNNSDLAFEKDYAVYKGYSYRLKITAKGLSGIAPSGIGNRVF
;
A
#
# COMPACT_ATOMS: atom_id res chain seq x y z
N MET A 1 -9.32 -0.64 -23.14
CA MET A 1 -9.66 -1.83 -22.34
C MET A 1 -8.59 -2.90 -22.38
N LYS A 2 -8.05 -3.28 -23.56
CA LYS A 2 -6.95 -4.24 -23.64
C LYS A 2 -5.69 -3.76 -22.90
N LYS A 3 -5.42 -2.46 -22.87
CA LYS A 3 -4.27 -1.88 -22.14
C LYS A 3 -4.41 -1.98 -20.64
N LEU A 4 -5.63 -1.89 -20.11
CA LEU A 4 -5.90 -2.01 -18.67
C LEU A 4 -5.67 -3.44 -18.16
N LYS A 5 -6.04 -4.45 -18.96
CA LYS A 5 -5.82 -5.86 -18.60
C LYS A 5 -4.32 -6.19 -18.56
N LYS A 6 -3.53 -5.65 -19.48
CA LYS A 6 -2.07 -5.86 -19.50
C LYS A 6 -1.38 -5.17 -18.33
N CYS A 7 -1.78 -3.95 -17.97
CA CYS A 7 -1.26 -3.26 -16.78
C CYS A 7 -1.65 -3.99 -15.50
N PHE A 8 -2.87 -4.48 -15.41
CA PHE A 8 -3.34 -5.25 -14.26
C PHE A 8 -2.54 -6.54 -14.08
N THR A 9 -2.29 -7.26 -15.18
CA THR A 9 -1.50 -8.50 -15.15
C THR A 9 -0.05 -8.23 -14.76
N LEU A 10 0.54 -7.14 -15.23
CA LEU A 10 1.89 -6.74 -14.89
C LEU A 10 2.00 -6.33 -13.42
N ILE A 11 1.02 -5.63 -12.89
CA ILE A 11 0.96 -5.25 -11.48
C ILE A 11 0.82 -6.50 -10.61
N LEU A 12 -0.02 -7.44 -11.01
CA LEU A 12 -0.21 -8.69 -10.29
C LEU A 12 1.06 -9.54 -10.28
N ALA A 13 1.75 -9.65 -11.43
CA ALA A 13 3.01 -10.35 -11.53
C ALA A 13 4.11 -9.68 -10.71
N SER A 14 4.14 -8.36 -10.69
CA SER A 14 5.07 -7.57 -9.88
C SER A 14 4.81 -7.76 -8.38
N ILE A 15 3.56 -7.82 -7.97
CA ILE A 15 3.17 -8.09 -6.58
C ILE A 15 3.57 -9.51 -6.19
N MET A 16 3.38 -10.50 -7.05
CA MET A 16 3.79 -11.87 -6.80
C MET A 16 5.31 -12.02 -6.68
N LEU A 17 6.07 -11.37 -7.55
CA LEU A 17 7.53 -11.35 -7.50
C LEU A 17 8.04 -10.69 -6.22
N MET A 18 7.41 -9.63 -5.80
CA MET A 18 7.75 -8.94 -4.55
C MET A 18 7.35 -9.76 -3.31
N ALA A 19 6.25 -10.49 -3.37
CA ALA A 19 5.86 -11.41 -2.31
C ALA A 19 6.87 -12.56 -2.17
N MET A 20 7.40 -13.06 -3.28
CA MET A 20 8.45 -14.08 -3.25
C MET A 20 9.78 -13.55 -2.70
N SER A 21 10.13 -12.30 -2.99
CA SER A 21 11.34 -11.70 -2.41
C SER A 21 11.18 -11.36 -0.94
N THR A 22 9.95 -11.09 -0.48
CA THR A 22 9.69 -10.91 0.96
C THR A 22 9.61 -12.21 1.73
N THR A 23 9.38 -13.36 1.08
CA THR A 23 9.48 -14.66 1.73
C THR A 23 10.92 -14.99 2.15
N ALA A 24 11.93 -14.38 1.52
CA ALA A 24 13.31 -14.48 2.00
C ALA A 24 13.51 -13.80 3.37
N TYR A 25 12.65 -12.87 3.73
CA TYR A 25 12.59 -12.23 5.04
C TYR A 25 11.57 -12.87 5.97
N ALA A 26 10.99 -13.99 5.60
CA ALA A 26 9.97 -14.70 6.37
C ALA A 26 10.51 -15.45 7.59
N ARG A 27 11.52 -14.94 8.19
CA ARG A 27 11.79 -15.14 9.61
C ARG A 27 10.76 -14.45 10.48
N TRP A 28 9.90 -13.68 9.82
CA TRP A 28 8.77 -13.03 10.45
C TRP A 28 7.67 -14.05 10.52
N ASP A 29 7.05 -14.16 11.67
CA ASP A 29 5.95 -15.07 11.89
C ASP A 29 4.73 -14.72 11.04
N TYR A 30 4.75 -13.54 10.37
CA TYR A 30 3.62 -13.01 9.61
C TYR A 30 4.08 -12.31 8.34
N LEU A 31 3.44 -12.63 7.25
CA LEU A 31 3.61 -11.92 5.99
C LEU A 31 2.56 -10.81 5.90
N VAL A 32 3.01 -9.57 5.76
CA VAL A 32 2.12 -8.45 5.50
C VAL A 32 2.07 -8.19 3.99
N LEU A 33 0.91 -8.38 3.42
CA LEU A 33 0.65 -8.04 2.02
C LEU A 33 0.20 -6.58 1.94
N ILE A 34 0.80 -5.84 1.03
CA ILE A 34 0.47 -4.44 0.81
C ILE A 34 0.18 -4.25 -0.67
N SER A 35 -0.99 -3.73 -0.97
CA SER A 35 -1.38 -3.33 -2.32
C SER A 35 -1.89 -1.89 -2.30
N GLY A 36 -1.43 -1.10 -3.23
CA GLY A 36 -1.87 0.28 -3.37
C GLY A 36 -2.07 0.63 -4.82
N THR A 37 -3.12 1.38 -5.10
CA THR A 37 -3.37 1.95 -6.41
C THR A 37 -3.63 3.43 -6.30
N ILE A 38 -3.14 4.17 -7.26
CA ILE A 38 -3.42 5.59 -7.42
C ILE A 38 -3.89 5.84 -8.85
N ASP A 39 -5.02 6.48 -8.98
CA ASP A 39 -5.57 6.89 -10.27
C ASP A 39 -5.92 8.37 -10.20
N ILE A 40 -5.43 9.15 -11.15
CA ILE A 40 -5.71 10.58 -11.21
C ILE A 40 -6.66 10.83 -12.37
N ASP A 41 -7.84 11.34 -12.06
CA ASP A 41 -8.87 11.61 -13.05
C ASP A 41 -8.61 12.91 -13.82
N SER A 42 -9.48 13.22 -14.77
CA SER A 42 -9.37 14.43 -15.59
C SER A 42 -9.62 15.73 -14.82
N TRP A 43 -10.13 15.63 -13.60
CA TRP A 43 -10.38 16.76 -12.70
C TRP A 43 -9.23 16.96 -11.70
N ASN A 44 -8.13 16.24 -11.88
CA ASN A 44 -6.95 16.25 -10.99
C ASN A 44 -7.30 15.82 -9.56
N ASN A 45 -8.18 14.85 -9.43
CA ASN A 45 -8.42 14.16 -8.17
C ASN A 45 -7.72 12.82 -8.18
N ALA A 46 -6.90 12.59 -7.19
CA ALA A 46 -6.26 11.30 -6.99
C ALA A 46 -7.20 10.39 -6.19
N HIS A 47 -7.53 9.26 -6.78
CA HIS A 47 -8.30 8.19 -6.14
C HIS A 47 -7.32 7.13 -5.68
N ILE A 48 -7.28 6.88 -4.39
CA ILE A 48 -6.28 6.02 -3.75
C ILE A 48 -7.00 4.86 -3.09
N GLU A 49 -6.56 3.65 -3.41
CA GLU A 49 -7.00 2.43 -2.74
C GLU A 49 -5.82 1.76 -2.07
N VAL A 50 -6.00 1.36 -0.83
CA VAL A 50 -4.99 0.62 -0.07
C VAL A 50 -5.63 -0.64 0.48
N VAL A 51 -4.98 -1.77 0.24
CA VAL A 51 -5.37 -3.05 0.80
C VAL A 51 -4.16 -3.67 1.46
N CYS A 52 -4.30 -4.03 2.71
CA CYS A 52 -3.27 -4.70 3.48
C CYS A 52 -3.83 -5.98 4.07
N GLY A 53 -3.02 -7.01 4.12
CA GLY A 53 -3.38 -8.28 4.73
C GLY A 53 -2.21 -8.87 5.47
N ALA A 54 -2.47 -9.51 6.58
CA ALA A 54 -1.47 -10.25 7.32
C ALA A 54 -1.80 -11.73 7.28
N ASP A 55 -0.80 -12.54 6.93
CA ASP A 55 -0.90 -13.99 6.92
C ASP A 55 -0.28 -14.52 8.22
N GLY A 56 -0.92 -15.49 8.86
CA GLY A 56 -0.38 -16.08 10.05
C GLY A 56 -1.37 -16.22 11.22
N GLY A 57 -2.60 -15.77 11.07
CA GLY A 57 -3.70 -16.08 11.97
C GLY A 57 -3.69 -15.42 13.35
N ASP A 58 -2.57 -14.88 13.78
CA ASP A 58 -2.43 -14.31 15.12
C ASP A 58 -2.33 -12.79 15.14
N VAL A 59 -2.72 -12.14 14.05
CA VAL A 59 -2.70 -10.69 13.98
C VAL A 59 -4.04 -10.14 14.45
N ASP A 60 -4.00 -9.42 15.57
CA ASP A 60 -5.20 -8.86 16.20
C ASP A 60 -5.51 -7.45 15.71
N LYS A 61 -4.50 -6.77 15.16
CA LYS A 61 -4.63 -5.40 14.69
C LYS A 61 -3.68 -5.14 13.53
N LEU A 62 -4.20 -4.49 12.51
CA LEU A 62 -3.42 -4.04 11.37
C LEU A 62 -3.54 -2.52 11.24
N THR A 63 -2.40 -1.85 11.14
CA THR A 63 -2.32 -0.40 10.96
C THR A 63 -1.56 -0.11 9.69
N ALA A 64 -2.10 0.76 8.85
CA ALA A 64 -1.43 1.18 7.63
C ALA A 64 -1.34 2.70 7.57
N THR A 65 -0.17 3.17 7.16
CA THR A 65 0.09 4.59 6.88
C THR A 65 0.36 4.72 5.38
N CYS A 66 -0.44 5.55 4.73
CA CYS A 66 -0.30 5.83 3.31
C CYS A 66 0.14 7.28 3.12
N GLU A 67 1.28 7.46 2.47
CA GLU A 67 1.80 8.78 2.13
C GLU A 67 1.64 9.01 0.64
N LEU A 68 0.94 10.07 0.27
CA LEU A 68 0.89 10.55 -1.10
C LEU A 68 2.07 11.47 -1.33
N GLN A 69 2.91 11.12 -2.29
CA GLN A 69 4.12 11.87 -2.60
C GLN A 69 4.05 12.46 -4.00
N GLN A 70 4.56 13.66 -4.12
CA GLN A 70 4.64 14.44 -5.35
C GLN A 70 6.11 14.62 -5.73
N LEU A 71 6.42 14.43 -7.01
CA LEU A 71 7.76 14.68 -7.52
C LEU A 71 7.89 16.15 -7.93
N ASP A 72 8.63 16.90 -7.13
CA ASP A 72 8.94 18.30 -7.38
C ASP A 72 10.42 18.52 -7.01
N GLY A 73 11.32 18.23 -7.98
CA GLY A 73 12.76 18.13 -7.73
C GLY A 73 13.13 16.87 -6.96
N SER A 74 12.39 16.54 -5.94
CA SER A 74 12.51 15.31 -5.16
C SER A 74 11.09 14.85 -4.78
N TRP A 75 11.00 13.62 -4.25
CA TRP A 75 9.72 13.13 -3.76
C TRP A 75 9.39 13.78 -2.42
N LYS A 76 8.26 14.45 -2.36
CA LYS A 76 7.77 15.14 -1.16
C LYS A 76 6.42 14.58 -0.76
N THR A 77 6.27 14.26 0.50
CA THR A 77 4.97 13.84 1.04
C THR A 77 4.05 15.04 1.16
N ILE A 78 2.92 14.98 0.45
CA ILE A 78 1.93 16.07 0.44
C ILE A 78 0.70 15.75 1.28
N LYS A 79 0.47 14.47 1.57
CA LYS A 79 -0.64 14.04 2.42
C LYS A 79 -0.33 12.67 3.02
N THR A 80 -0.75 12.48 4.26
CA THR A 80 -0.59 11.22 4.99
C THR A 80 -1.92 10.82 5.61
N TRP A 81 -2.28 9.55 5.44
CA TRP A 81 -3.44 8.95 6.11
C TRP A 81 -2.97 7.73 6.89
N THR A 82 -3.54 7.55 8.08
CA THR A 82 -3.31 6.35 8.89
C THR A 82 -4.64 5.74 9.26
N GLU A 83 -4.78 4.46 8.96
CA GLU A 83 -5.99 3.69 9.24
C GLU A 83 -5.61 2.41 9.99
N SER A 84 -6.51 1.95 10.84
CA SER A 84 -6.34 0.74 11.63
C SER A 84 -7.60 -0.10 11.62
N ASN A 85 -7.41 -1.42 11.73
CA ASN A 85 -8.50 -2.35 11.88
C ASN A 85 -8.09 -3.45 12.86
N ASN A 86 -9.04 -3.90 13.68
CA ASN A 86 -8.79 -4.92 14.71
C ASN A 86 -8.96 -6.33 14.14
N ASN A 87 -8.38 -6.59 12.99
CA ASN A 87 -8.28 -7.94 12.41
C ASN A 87 -7.08 -8.01 11.46
N SER A 88 -6.98 -9.09 10.70
CA SER A 88 -5.83 -9.38 9.86
C SER A 88 -5.91 -8.76 8.46
N ASP A 89 -6.95 -7.99 8.16
CA ASP A 89 -7.06 -7.30 6.88
C ASP A 89 -7.54 -5.87 7.08
N LEU A 90 -7.14 -5.00 6.16
CA LEU A 90 -7.45 -3.59 6.19
C LEU A 90 -7.55 -3.08 4.76
N ALA A 91 -8.64 -2.42 4.45
CA ALA A 91 -8.84 -1.78 3.15
C ALA A 91 -9.44 -0.40 3.35
N PHE A 92 -8.94 0.57 2.61
CA PHE A 92 -9.50 1.92 2.64
C PHE A 92 -9.28 2.64 1.33
N GLU A 93 -10.11 3.65 1.09
CA GLU A 93 -10.05 4.52 -0.07
C GLU A 93 -9.95 5.97 0.40
N LYS A 94 -9.16 6.76 -0.32
CA LYS A 94 -9.02 8.20 -0.08
C LYS A 94 -9.00 8.94 -1.40
N ASP A 95 -9.55 10.14 -1.38
CA ASP A 95 -9.51 11.07 -2.49
C ASP A 95 -8.75 12.32 -2.08
N TYR A 96 -7.94 12.84 -2.98
CA TYR A 96 -7.16 14.05 -2.71
C TYR A 96 -6.95 14.83 -4.00
N ALA A 97 -7.26 16.12 -3.96
CA ALA A 97 -7.03 17.01 -5.10
C ALA A 97 -5.53 17.25 -5.28
N VAL A 98 -5.05 17.04 -6.48
CA VAL A 98 -3.64 17.18 -6.82
C VAL A 98 -3.45 18.20 -7.94
N TYR A 99 -2.23 18.61 -8.18
CA TYR A 99 -1.89 19.57 -9.24
C TYR A 99 -1.54 18.82 -10.52
N LYS A 100 -1.94 19.41 -11.65
CA LYS A 100 -1.59 18.92 -12.97
C LYS A 100 -0.08 19.12 -13.23
N GLY A 101 0.52 18.18 -13.94
CA GLY A 101 1.89 18.31 -14.42
C GLY A 101 2.96 17.73 -13.50
N TYR A 102 2.56 17.10 -12.40
CA TYR A 102 3.48 16.40 -11.49
C TYR A 102 3.28 14.91 -11.56
N SER A 103 4.32 14.19 -11.20
CA SER A 103 4.22 12.74 -10.96
C SER A 103 3.91 12.48 -9.50
N TYR A 104 3.13 11.44 -9.25
CA TYR A 104 2.68 11.07 -7.91
C TYR A 104 2.96 9.60 -7.66
N ARG A 105 3.19 9.27 -6.40
CA ARG A 105 3.32 7.89 -5.94
C ARG A 105 2.77 7.72 -4.54
N LEU A 106 2.51 6.48 -4.16
CA LEU A 106 2.12 6.13 -2.80
C LEU A 106 3.26 5.41 -2.11
N LYS A 107 3.52 5.78 -0.88
CA LYS A 107 4.38 5.04 0.02
C LYS A 107 3.51 4.51 1.15
N ILE A 108 3.41 3.19 1.26
CA ILE A 108 2.52 2.53 2.21
C ILE A 108 3.36 1.73 3.18
N THR A 109 3.15 1.96 4.46
CA THR A 109 3.76 1.21 5.55
C THR A 109 2.65 0.52 6.32
N ALA A 110 2.73 -0.79 6.46
CA ALA A 110 1.75 -1.55 7.21
C ALA A 110 2.43 -2.28 8.37
N LYS A 111 1.75 -2.31 9.50
CA LYS A 111 2.24 -2.93 10.73
C LYS A 111 1.15 -3.80 11.31
N GLY A 112 1.47 -5.08 11.52
CA GLY A 112 0.61 -6.02 12.22
C GLY A 112 1.01 -6.15 13.68
N LEU A 113 0.04 -6.30 14.55
CA LEU A 113 0.23 -6.52 15.98
C LEU A 113 -0.50 -7.78 16.41
N SER A 114 0.13 -8.58 17.27
CA SER A 114 -0.44 -9.81 17.81
C SER A 114 -0.54 -9.71 19.34
N GLY A 115 -1.31 -8.78 19.86
CA GLY A 115 -1.57 -8.66 21.29
C GLY A 115 -0.35 -8.39 22.19
N ILE A 116 0.81 -8.97 21.91
CA ILE A 116 2.00 -8.92 22.77
C ILE A 116 3.16 -8.19 22.08
N ALA A 117 3.34 -8.34 20.78
CA ALA A 117 4.48 -7.80 20.05
C ALA A 117 4.10 -7.46 18.62
N PRO A 118 4.86 -6.56 17.94
CA PRO A 118 4.68 -6.32 16.52
C PRO A 118 4.87 -7.61 15.72
N SER A 119 3.89 -7.96 14.91
CA SER A 119 3.90 -9.18 14.13
C SER A 119 4.62 -9.04 12.80
N GLY A 120 4.65 -7.85 12.25
CA GLY A 120 5.34 -7.60 11.00
C GLY A 120 5.19 -6.16 10.58
N ILE A 121 6.19 -5.66 9.86
CA ILE A 121 6.18 -4.33 9.27
C ILE A 121 6.54 -4.47 7.80
N GLY A 122 5.71 -3.93 6.94
CA GLY A 122 5.96 -3.88 5.51
C GLY A 122 5.92 -2.45 5.00
N ASN A 123 6.70 -2.20 3.95
CA ASN A 123 6.74 -0.89 3.29
C ASN A 123 6.77 -1.10 1.78
N ARG A 124 5.91 -0.40 1.07
CA ARG A 124 5.82 -0.47 -0.39
C ARG A 124 5.61 0.91 -0.99
N VAL A 125 6.20 1.11 -2.15
CA VAL A 125 6.00 2.32 -2.96
C VAL A 125 5.27 1.93 -4.25
N PHE A 126 4.25 2.69 -4.59
CA PHE A 126 3.41 2.46 -5.75
C PHE A 126 3.27 3.69 -6.64
#